data_e2a5c7e9ca31f8e788cca3964e604d7e
#
_entry.id   e2a5c7e9ca31f8e788cca3964e604d7e
#
_cell.length_a   1.000
_cell.length_b   1.000
_cell.length_c   1.000
_cell.angle_alpha   90.00
_cell.angle_beta   90.00
_cell.angle_gamma   90.00
#
_symmetry.space_group_name_H-M   'P 1'
#
loop_
_entity.id
_entity.type
_entity.pdbx_description
1 polymer ?
#
loop_
_entity_poly.entity_id
_entity_poly.type
_entity_poly.pdbx_seq_one_letter_code
_entity_poly.pdbx_strand_id
1 'polypeptide(L)'
;MQTYFHVFIKECRLNAGLSKIKSARLLNVSERSLSDYESGKTAVDDALAVKMAQIYNCPAIIYCWTQDNACGRLWLSKLDDKCLSQNILCNFSSIETMQNEFLPKLIRIGQDNKIDEQERNIFIKIKEHGLKPLMK
;
A
#
# COMPACT_ATOMS: atom_id res chain seq x y z
N MET A 1 -11.59 10.21 8.32
CA MET A 1 -10.65 11.33 8.52
C MET A 1 -9.55 11.22 7.46
N GLN A 2 -9.41 12.18 6.60
CA GLN A 2 -8.39 12.14 5.56
C GLN A 2 -7.05 12.49 6.23
N THR A 3 -6.29 11.48 6.62
CA THR A 3 -4.96 11.70 7.19
C THR A 3 -4.06 12.13 6.04
N TYR A 4 -3.66 13.38 6.04
CA TYR A 4 -2.71 13.88 5.05
C TYR A 4 -1.37 13.18 5.23
N PHE A 5 -0.73 12.79 4.13
CA PHE A 5 0.53 12.06 4.16
C PHE A 5 1.59 12.69 5.09
N HIS A 6 1.72 14.02 5.07
CA HIS A 6 2.67 14.75 5.92
C HIS A 6 2.40 14.59 7.44
N VAL A 7 1.13 14.49 7.85
CA VAL A 7 0.76 14.21 9.25
C VAL A 7 1.11 12.77 9.60
N PHE A 8 0.82 11.84 8.70
CA PHE A 8 1.09 10.42 8.89
C PHE A 8 2.58 10.11 9.08
N ILE A 9 3.48 10.69 8.27
CA ILE A 9 4.92 10.47 8.43
C ILE A 9 5.44 11.00 9.77
N LYS A 10 4.90 12.12 10.26
CA LYS A 10 5.22 12.64 11.59
C LYS A 10 4.79 11.68 12.70
N GLU A 11 3.57 11.13 12.62
CA GLU A 11 3.08 10.12 13.57
C GLU A 11 3.95 8.86 13.54
N CYS A 12 4.31 8.36 12.37
CA CYS A 12 5.20 7.20 12.24
C CYS A 12 6.56 7.44 12.90
N ARG A 13 7.14 8.64 12.74
CA ARG A 13 8.37 9.00 13.42
C ARG A 13 8.24 8.99 14.94
N LEU A 14 7.16 9.58 15.46
CA LEU A 14 6.88 9.62 16.90
C LEU A 14 6.67 8.22 17.46
N ASN A 15 5.91 7.38 16.77
CA ASN A 15 5.68 5.99 17.15
C ASN A 15 6.97 5.15 17.13
N ALA A 16 7.92 5.47 16.25
CA ALA A 16 9.25 4.87 16.24
C ALA A 16 10.16 5.41 17.37
N GLY A 17 9.68 6.32 18.22
CA GLY A 17 10.45 6.90 19.32
C GLY A 17 11.60 7.81 18.86
N LEU A 18 11.54 8.34 17.62
CA LEU A 18 12.61 9.15 17.04
C LEU A 18 12.36 10.64 17.24
N SER A 19 13.35 11.33 17.85
CA SER A 19 13.37 12.78 17.85
C SER A 19 13.61 13.32 16.44
N LYS A 20 13.19 14.56 16.18
CA LYS A 20 13.40 15.21 14.88
C LYS A 20 14.86 15.24 14.47
N ILE A 21 15.76 15.60 15.41
CA ILE A 21 17.21 15.64 15.20
C ILE A 21 17.75 14.27 14.78
N LYS A 22 17.40 13.23 15.52
CA LYS A 22 17.86 11.86 15.24
C LYS A 22 17.33 11.36 13.91
N SER A 23 16.05 11.61 13.62
CA SER A 23 15.43 11.23 12.36
C SER A 23 16.06 11.96 11.16
N ALA A 24 16.28 13.27 11.25
CA ALA A 24 16.92 14.03 10.20
C ALA A 24 18.31 13.49 9.85
N ARG A 25 19.11 13.14 10.88
CA ARG A 25 20.44 12.52 10.69
C ARG A 25 20.33 11.16 9.98
N LEU A 26 19.42 10.29 10.41
CA LEU A 26 19.23 8.96 9.80
C LEU A 26 18.76 9.05 8.36
N LEU A 27 17.90 10.01 8.06
CA LEU A 27 17.39 10.27 6.70
C LEU A 27 18.42 11.02 5.82
N ASN A 28 19.48 11.55 6.41
CA ASN A 28 20.47 12.41 5.74
C ASN A 28 19.84 13.69 5.15
N VAL A 29 18.97 14.33 5.91
CA VAL A 29 18.33 15.61 5.58
C VAL A 29 18.53 16.61 6.71
N SER A 30 18.32 17.93 6.45
CA SER A 30 18.32 18.92 7.51
C SER A 30 17.06 18.83 8.39
N GLU A 31 17.15 19.27 9.64
CA GLU A 31 15.98 19.35 10.53
C GLU A 31 14.89 20.26 9.97
N ARG A 32 15.30 21.31 9.27
CA ARG A 32 14.39 22.23 8.58
C ARG A 32 13.67 21.52 7.45
N SER A 33 14.39 20.78 6.60
CA SER A 33 13.79 19.98 5.53
C SER A 33 12.79 18.95 6.08
N LEU A 34 13.17 18.25 7.16
CA LEU A 34 12.25 17.31 7.79
C LEU A 34 10.99 18.01 8.34
N SER A 35 11.14 19.22 8.90
CA SER A 35 10.01 20.02 9.34
C SER A 35 9.10 20.46 8.19
N ASP A 36 9.70 20.80 7.05
CA ASP A 36 8.96 21.19 5.84
C ASP A 36 8.20 19.98 5.23
N TYR A 37 8.76 18.77 5.27
CA TYR A 37 8.07 17.54 4.90
C TYR A 37 6.91 17.24 5.84
N GLU A 38 7.12 17.27 7.16
CA GLU A 38 6.11 17.00 8.18
C GLU A 38 5.01 18.06 8.27
N SER A 39 5.24 19.25 7.71
CA SER A 39 4.22 20.32 7.61
C SER A 39 3.51 20.37 6.26
N GLY A 40 3.93 19.53 5.31
CA GLY A 40 3.37 19.52 3.96
C GLY A 40 3.81 20.69 3.06
N LYS A 41 4.80 21.48 3.48
CA LYS A 41 5.35 22.56 2.66
C LYS A 41 6.16 22.07 1.48
N THR A 42 6.81 20.93 1.64
CA THR A 42 7.62 20.29 0.60
C THR A 42 7.15 18.85 0.42
N ALA A 43 6.99 18.43 -0.83
CA ALA A 43 6.65 17.05 -1.14
C ALA A 43 7.85 16.13 -0.86
N VAL A 44 7.54 14.93 -0.38
CA VAL A 44 8.53 13.86 -0.17
C VAL A 44 8.70 13.10 -1.48
N ASP A 45 9.95 12.93 -1.92
CA ASP A 45 10.25 12.08 -3.07
C ASP A 45 10.14 10.58 -2.74
N ASP A 46 10.14 9.74 -3.76
CA ASP A 46 10.00 8.29 -3.65
C ASP A 46 11.14 7.65 -2.84
N ALA A 47 12.38 8.04 -3.10
CA ALA A 47 13.55 7.51 -2.42
C ALA A 47 13.54 7.85 -0.91
N LEU A 48 13.11 9.06 -0.57
CA LEU A 48 12.98 9.49 0.82
C LEU A 48 11.81 8.80 1.51
N ALA A 49 10.68 8.59 0.83
CA ALA A 49 9.55 7.85 1.37
C ALA A 49 9.94 6.40 1.72
N VAL A 50 10.71 5.74 0.86
CA VAL A 50 11.26 4.39 1.13
C VAL A 50 12.18 4.41 2.36
N LYS A 51 13.11 5.38 2.46
CA LYS A 51 13.98 5.52 3.63
C LYS A 51 13.19 5.76 4.92
N MET A 52 12.17 6.63 4.87
CA MET A 52 11.29 6.88 6.02
C MET A 52 10.57 5.59 6.46
N ALA A 53 10.03 4.82 5.51
CA ALA A 53 9.37 3.56 5.81
C ALA A 53 10.30 2.54 6.50
N GLN A 54 11.55 2.45 6.06
CA GLN A 54 12.55 1.57 6.65
C GLN A 54 13.00 2.05 8.04
N ILE A 55 13.35 3.33 8.17
CA ILE A 55 13.89 3.89 9.43
C ILE A 55 12.82 3.93 10.53
N TYR A 56 11.57 4.24 10.16
CA TYR A 56 10.46 4.29 11.11
C TYR A 56 9.80 2.91 11.31
N ASN A 57 10.27 1.88 10.59
CA ASN A 57 9.68 0.55 10.56
C ASN A 57 8.16 0.57 10.31
N CYS A 58 7.75 1.35 9.32
CA CYS A 58 6.36 1.58 8.98
C CYS A 58 6.12 1.46 7.47
N PRO A 59 5.91 0.23 6.94
CA PRO A 59 5.66 0.01 5.50
C PRO A 59 4.45 0.77 4.95
N ALA A 60 3.48 1.09 5.81
CA ALA A 60 2.30 1.86 5.44
C ALA A 60 2.63 3.25 4.88
N ILE A 61 3.82 3.80 5.17
CA ILE A 61 4.29 5.05 4.58
C ILE A 61 4.32 4.98 3.07
N ILE A 62 4.82 3.87 2.50
CA ILE A 62 4.90 3.68 1.04
C ILE A 62 3.50 3.64 0.43
N TYR A 63 2.57 2.92 1.08
CA TYR A 63 1.18 2.86 0.63
C TYR A 63 0.51 4.24 0.61
N CYS A 64 0.61 4.98 1.72
CA CYS A 64 0.05 6.33 1.84
C CYS A 64 0.69 7.30 0.85
N TRP A 65 2.01 7.22 0.65
CA TRP A 65 2.73 8.03 -0.33
C TRP A 65 2.25 7.74 -1.75
N THR A 66 2.08 6.47 -2.10
CA THR A 66 1.56 6.06 -3.41
C THR A 66 0.12 6.54 -3.63
N GLN A 67 -0.72 6.47 -2.60
CA GLN A 67 -2.10 6.99 -2.66
C GLN A 67 -2.16 8.51 -2.87
N ASP A 68 -1.20 9.26 -2.34
CA ASP A 68 -1.15 10.72 -2.48
C ASP A 68 -0.73 11.15 -3.89
N ASN A 69 -0.08 10.28 -4.65
CA ASN A 69 0.30 10.50 -6.02
C ASN A 69 -0.85 10.32 -7.01
N ALA A 70 -0.79 11.03 -8.15
CA ALA A 70 -1.81 10.96 -9.19
C ALA A 70 -2.03 9.52 -9.70
N CYS A 71 -0.96 8.76 -9.91
CA CYS A 71 -1.05 7.36 -10.34
C CYS A 71 -1.70 6.47 -9.28
N GLY A 72 -1.30 6.61 -8.03
CA GLY A 72 -1.87 5.81 -6.94
C GLY A 72 -3.35 6.09 -6.71
N ARG A 73 -3.78 7.34 -6.88
CA ARG A 73 -5.21 7.71 -6.79
C ARG A 73 -6.10 7.03 -7.84
N LEU A 74 -5.53 6.64 -8.99
CA LEU A 74 -6.26 5.92 -10.03
C LEU A 74 -6.38 4.41 -9.73
N TRP A 75 -5.39 3.83 -9.05
CA TRP A 75 -5.26 2.38 -8.92
C TRP A 75 -5.50 1.85 -7.51
N LEU A 76 -5.19 2.63 -6.48
CA LEU A 76 -5.32 2.21 -5.09
C LEU A 76 -6.66 2.69 -4.52
N SER A 77 -7.38 1.79 -3.90
CA SER A 77 -8.54 2.17 -3.10
C SER A 77 -8.10 2.98 -1.88
N LYS A 78 -8.87 4.01 -1.53
CA LYS A 78 -8.66 4.70 -0.27
C LYS A 78 -8.83 3.70 0.87
N LEU A 79 -7.89 3.68 1.80
CA LEU A 79 -8.09 3.02 3.09
C LEU A 79 -9.26 3.74 3.78
N ASP A 80 -10.39 3.07 3.86
CA ASP A 80 -11.55 3.62 4.53
C ASP A 80 -11.42 3.28 6.01
N ASP A 81 -11.26 4.29 6.86
CA ASP A 81 -11.15 4.16 8.33
C ASP A 81 -12.41 3.59 9.00
N LYS A 82 -13.44 3.29 8.19
CA LYS A 82 -14.80 3.11 8.70
C LYS A 82 -15.03 1.86 9.52
N CYS A 83 -14.25 0.83 9.38
CA CYS A 83 -14.33 -0.32 10.29
C CYS A 83 -13.17 -1.29 10.11
N LEU A 84 -12.25 -1.32 11.05
CA LEU A 84 -11.17 -2.31 11.08
C LEU A 84 -11.74 -3.73 10.96
N SER A 85 -12.86 -4.00 11.64
CA SER A 85 -13.55 -5.29 11.60
C SER A 85 -14.10 -5.62 10.21
N GLN A 86 -14.69 -4.66 9.51
CA GLN A 86 -15.18 -4.85 8.14
C GLN A 86 -14.04 -5.05 7.15
N ASN A 87 -12.95 -4.30 7.28
CA ASN A 87 -11.78 -4.47 6.43
C ASN A 87 -11.10 -5.83 6.66
N ILE A 88 -11.03 -6.30 7.91
CA ILE A 88 -10.54 -7.63 8.23
C ILE A 88 -11.44 -8.70 7.62
N LEU A 89 -12.77 -8.60 7.77
CA LEU A 89 -13.72 -9.55 7.21
C LEU A 89 -13.67 -9.58 5.68
N CYS A 90 -13.61 -8.42 5.00
CA CYS A 90 -13.48 -8.34 3.56
C CYS A 90 -12.16 -8.97 3.07
N ASN A 91 -11.05 -8.72 3.77
CA ASN A 91 -9.77 -9.33 3.43
C ASN A 91 -9.79 -10.85 3.65
N PHE A 92 -10.37 -11.33 4.74
CA PHE A 92 -10.54 -12.76 4.99
C PHE A 92 -11.38 -13.45 3.90
N SER A 93 -12.53 -12.89 3.57
CA SER A 93 -13.40 -13.37 2.49
C SER A 93 -12.67 -13.39 1.14
N SER A 94 -11.89 -12.36 0.83
CA SER A 94 -11.09 -12.30 -0.40
C SER A 94 -9.98 -13.36 -0.42
N ILE A 95 -9.30 -13.60 0.71
CA ILE A 95 -8.27 -14.64 0.84
C ILE A 95 -8.90 -16.02 0.70
N GLU A 96 -10.05 -16.27 1.33
CA GLU A 96 -10.77 -17.53 1.26
C GLU A 96 -11.22 -17.83 -0.19
N THR A 97 -11.77 -16.84 -0.89
CA THR A 97 -12.13 -16.98 -2.30
C THR A 97 -10.91 -17.24 -3.17
N MET A 98 -9.80 -16.54 -2.92
CA MET A 98 -8.55 -16.75 -3.63
C MET A 98 -8.03 -18.18 -3.43
N GLN A 99 -8.02 -18.68 -2.19
CA GLN A 99 -7.53 -20.03 -1.87
C GLN A 99 -8.44 -21.13 -2.39
N ASN A 100 -9.75 -20.98 -2.25
CA ASN A 100 -10.69 -22.06 -2.55
C ASN A 100 -11.15 -22.09 -4.01
N GLU A 101 -11.24 -20.94 -4.67
CA GLU A 101 -11.76 -20.85 -6.02
C GLU A 101 -10.71 -20.58 -7.09
N PHE A 102 -9.79 -19.63 -6.83
CA PHE A 102 -8.90 -19.14 -7.88
C PHE A 102 -7.57 -19.87 -7.91
N LEU A 103 -6.97 -20.17 -6.78
CA LEU A 103 -5.67 -20.80 -6.72
C LEU A 103 -5.65 -22.20 -7.36
N PRO A 104 -6.63 -23.10 -7.13
CA PRO A 104 -6.68 -24.39 -7.80
C PRO A 104 -6.79 -24.28 -9.34
N LYS A 105 -7.56 -23.28 -9.80
CA LYS A 105 -7.73 -23.01 -11.25
C LYS A 105 -6.45 -22.46 -11.87
N LEU A 106 -5.75 -21.55 -11.17
CA LEU A 106 -4.47 -20.98 -11.61
C LEU A 106 -3.37 -22.05 -11.66
N ILE A 107 -3.32 -22.95 -10.67
CA ILE A 107 -2.36 -24.05 -10.65
C ILE A 107 -2.59 -24.96 -11.86
N ARG A 108 -3.83 -25.27 -12.18
CA ARG A 108 -4.17 -26.09 -13.35
C ARG A 108 -3.74 -25.44 -14.66
N ILE A 109 -4.03 -24.15 -14.84
CA ILE A 109 -3.61 -23.35 -16.02
C ILE A 109 -2.08 -23.28 -16.13
N GLY A 110 -1.36 -23.23 -14.99
CA GLY A 110 0.09 -23.14 -14.97
C GLY A 110 0.86 -24.45 -15.23
N GLN A 111 0.17 -25.60 -15.24
CA GLN A 111 0.83 -26.90 -15.35
C GLN A 111 1.47 -27.16 -16.73
N ASP A 112 0.88 -26.67 -17.80
CA ASP A 112 1.36 -26.89 -19.17
C ASP A 112 1.90 -25.64 -19.85
N ASN A 113 1.93 -24.50 -19.17
CA ASN A 113 2.35 -23.18 -19.68
C ASN A 113 1.60 -22.72 -20.96
N LYS A 114 0.41 -23.24 -21.20
CA LYS A 114 -0.46 -22.84 -22.31
C LYS A 114 -1.83 -22.50 -21.77
N ILE A 115 -2.43 -21.47 -22.31
CA ILE A 115 -3.80 -21.05 -21.98
C ILE A 115 -4.68 -21.46 -23.15
N ASP A 116 -5.50 -22.49 -23.00
CA ASP A 116 -6.50 -22.86 -23.98
C ASP A 116 -7.72 -21.91 -23.97
N GLU A 117 -8.64 -22.08 -24.94
CA GLU A 117 -9.81 -21.18 -25.03
C GLU A 117 -10.76 -21.28 -23.82
N GLN A 118 -10.87 -22.43 -23.19
CA GLN A 118 -11.71 -22.62 -21.99
C GLN A 118 -11.05 -21.99 -20.76
N GLU A 119 -9.75 -22.13 -20.65
CA GLU A 119 -8.95 -21.54 -19.58
C GLU A 119 -8.86 -20.02 -19.69
N ARG A 120 -8.87 -19.48 -20.92
CA ARG A 120 -8.88 -18.03 -21.18
C ARG A 120 -10.08 -17.36 -20.53
N ASN A 121 -11.27 -17.96 -20.60
CA ASN A 121 -12.48 -17.41 -19.97
C ASN A 121 -12.38 -17.45 -18.44
N ILE A 122 -11.78 -18.50 -17.88
CA ILE A 122 -11.52 -18.61 -16.44
C ILE A 122 -10.50 -17.57 -16.01
N PHE A 123 -9.41 -17.38 -16.78
CA PHE A 123 -8.38 -16.40 -16.51
C PHE A 123 -8.91 -14.96 -16.55
N ILE A 124 -9.76 -14.63 -17.52
CA ILE A 124 -10.44 -13.33 -17.59
C ILE A 124 -11.32 -13.10 -16.36
N LYS A 125 -12.11 -14.09 -15.95
CA LYS A 125 -12.93 -13.99 -14.73
C LYS A 125 -12.10 -13.80 -13.47
N ILE A 126 -10.97 -14.49 -13.34
CA ILE A 126 -10.04 -14.33 -12.22
C ILE A 126 -9.45 -12.90 -12.24
N LYS A 127 -9.03 -12.41 -13.41
CA LYS A 127 -8.53 -11.04 -13.58
C LYS A 127 -9.58 -10.00 -13.22
N GLU A 128 -10.83 -10.21 -13.61
CA GLU A 128 -11.92 -9.26 -13.36
C GLU A 128 -12.44 -9.28 -11.92
N HIS A 129 -12.46 -10.42 -11.26
CA HIS A 129 -13.04 -10.60 -9.92
C HIS A 129 -11.98 -10.78 -8.82
N GLY A 130 -10.89 -11.48 -9.13
CA GLY A 130 -9.84 -11.79 -8.16
C GLY A 130 -8.84 -10.65 -7.92
N LEU A 131 -8.61 -9.79 -8.91
CA LEU A 131 -7.68 -8.66 -8.80
C LEU A 131 -8.39 -7.32 -8.51
N LYS A 132 -9.70 -7.22 -8.75
CA LYS A 132 -10.48 -6.02 -8.45
C LYS A 132 -10.44 -5.56 -6.97
N PRO A 133 -10.42 -6.43 -5.96
CA PRO A 133 -10.28 -6.00 -4.57
C PRO A 133 -8.94 -5.35 -4.27
N LEU A 134 -7.90 -5.63 -5.08
CA LEU A 134 -6.57 -5.04 -4.93
C LEU A 134 -6.40 -3.77 -5.77
N MET A 135 -7.32 -3.49 -6.69
CA MET A 135 -7.25 -2.41 -7.67
C MET A 135 -8.40 -1.38 -7.57
N LYS A 136 -9.20 -1.43 -6.50
CA LYS A 136 -10.29 -0.45 -6.29
C LYS A 136 -10.01 0.47 -5.13
#